data_d9f2b88d9c772f04eb20bf468134b6d4
#
_entry.id   d9f2b88d9c772f04eb20bf468134b6d4
#
_cell.length_a   1.000
_cell.length_b   1.000
_cell.length_c   1.000
_cell.angle_alpha   90.00
_cell.angle_beta   90.00
_cell.angle_gamma   90.00
#
_symmetry.space_group_name_H-M   'P 1'
#
loop_
_entity.id
_entity.type
_entity.pdbx_description
1 polymer ?
#
loop_
_entity_poly.entity_id
_entity_poly.type
_entity_poly.pdbx_seq_one_letter_code
_entity_poly.pdbx_strand_id
1 'polypeptide(L)'
;MTIGLVGRKCGMTRVFTEDGAIPVTVIEVQPNRVTQIKTAETDDYFAVQVTTGSRRQSRVTKPMAGRFAKANTGAGRGCWEFAVENDKALEGITVGSELKLDRFTVGQYVDVTGITKGKGFAGTIKRHHFSSQDATHGNSVSHRVPGSIGQRQTPGRVFKGKKMSGHLGQAQRTIQSQTIVRLDLEKNLLLVRGAVPGAPGSDVIIRPAVKKKAKKGDK
;
A
#
# COMPACT_ATOMS: atom_id res chain seq x y z
N MET A 1 -12.94 10.75 -4.85
CA MET A 1 -11.60 10.18 -4.56
C MET A 1 -10.58 10.81 -5.48
N THR A 2 -9.34 10.98 -5.03
CA THR A 2 -8.27 11.60 -5.84
C THR A 2 -7.32 10.54 -6.37
N ILE A 3 -6.80 10.77 -7.59
CA ILE A 3 -5.87 9.85 -8.24
C ILE A 3 -4.55 9.84 -7.47
N GLY A 4 -4.08 8.64 -7.14
CA GLY A 4 -2.80 8.41 -6.50
C GLY A 4 -1.68 8.09 -7.48
N LEU A 5 -0.52 7.74 -6.94
CA LEU A 5 0.64 7.26 -7.70
C LEU A 5 1.13 5.93 -7.11
N VAL A 6 1.77 5.15 -7.95
CA VAL A 6 2.44 3.92 -7.55
C VAL A 6 3.94 4.16 -7.55
N GLY A 7 4.60 3.82 -6.44
CA GLY A 7 6.03 3.93 -6.29
C GLY A 7 6.66 2.64 -5.77
N ARG A 8 7.97 2.62 -5.67
CA ARG A 8 8.78 1.53 -5.14
C ARG A 8 9.44 1.98 -3.85
N LYS A 9 9.26 1.23 -2.78
CA LYS A 9 9.94 1.48 -1.51
C LYS A 9 11.43 1.20 -1.67
N CYS A 10 12.29 2.21 -1.49
CA CYS A 10 13.73 2.05 -1.54
C CYS A 10 14.30 1.64 -0.18
N GLY A 11 13.90 2.33 0.88
CA GLY A 11 14.40 2.09 2.22
C GLY A 11 13.95 3.15 3.20
N MET A 12 14.63 3.23 4.34
CA MET A 12 14.38 4.25 5.35
C MET A 12 15.67 4.99 5.67
N THR A 13 15.54 6.27 5.97
CA THR A 13 16.61 7.15 6.42
C THR A 13 16.04 8.19 7.38
N ARG A 14 16.82 9.19 7.73
CA ARG A 14 16.40 10.35 8.53
C ARG A 14 16.78 11.64 7.82
N VAL A 15 15.95 12.65 7.97
CA VAL A 15 16.19 14.02 7.53
C VAL A 15 16.38 14.87 8.76
N PHE A 16 17.43 15.65 8.79
CA PHE A 16 17.70 16.60 9.88
C PHE A 16 17.00 17.92 9.55
N THR A 17 16.25 18.43 10.50
CA THR A 17 15.58 19.74 10.48
C THR A 17 16.00 20.51 11.71
N GLU A 18 15.66 21.77 11.81
CA GLU A 18 15.94 22.60 12.99
C GLU A 18 15.33 22.02 14.27
N ASP A 19 14.17 21.37 14.15
CA ASP A 19 13.44 20.71 15.24
C ASP A 19 13.99 19.30 15.59
N GLY A 20 15.00 18.80 14.87
CA GLY A 20 15.59 17.49 15.12
C GLY A 20 15.57 16.54 13.93
N ALA A 21 15.78 15.25 14.22
CA ALA A 21 15.83 14.20 13.19
C ALA A 21 14.47 13.57 12.94
N ILE A 22 13.98 13.67 11.71
CA ILE A 22 12.71 13.10 11.26
C ILE A 22 12.99 11.77 10.55
N PRO A 23 12.48 10.61 11.03
CA PRO A 23 12.60 9.35 10.30
C PRO A 23 11.72 9.38 9.07
N VAL A 24 12.26 8.99 7.92
CA VAL A 24 11.55 9.00 6.64
C VAL A 24 11.73 7.70 5.88
N THR A 25 10.71 7.32 5.13
CA THR A 25 10.80 6.29 4.11
C THR A 25 10.98 6.95 2.75
N VAL A 26 11.96 6.47 2.00
CA VAL A 26 12.23 6.92 0.62
C VAL A 26 11.45 6.01 -0.33
N ILE A 27 10.66 6.63 -1.19
CA ILE A 27 9.85 5.96 -2.22
C ILE A 27 10.24 6.56 -3.57
N GLU A 28 10.72 5.72 -4.48
CA GLU A 28 10.94 6.06 -5.88
C GLU A 28 9.61 5.98 -6.63
N VAL A 29 9.18 7.08 -7.22
CA VAL A 29 7.93 7.17 -7.96
C VAL A 29 8.25 7.50 -9.41
N GLN A 30 8.61 6.48 -10.18
CA GLN A 30 8.80 6.62 -11.63
C GLN A 30 7.48 7.07 -12.27
N PRO A 31 7.51 7.80 -13.41
CA PRO A 31 6.30 8.22 -14.09
C PRO A 31 5.31 7.07 -14.27
N ASN A 32 4.07 7.29 -13.85
CA ASN A 32 2.99 6.32 -13.95
C ASN A 32 2.27 6.55 -15.28
N ARG A 33 2.36 5.59 -16.20
CA ARG A 33 1.75 5.68 -17.54
C ARG A 33 0.32 5.18 -17.49
N VAL A 34 -0.60 5.96 -18.04
CA VAL A 34 -2.02 5.61 -18.11
C VAL A 34 -2.23 4.55 -19.19
N THR A 35 -2.77 3.40 -18.81
CA THR A 35 -3.02 2.28 -19.73
C THR A 35 -4.47 2.16 -20.16
N GLN A 36 -5.41 2.62 -19.33
CA GLN A 36 -6.84 2.62 -19.64
C GLN A 36 -7.56 3.65 -18.78
N ILE A 37 -8.55 4.28 -19.35
CA ILE A 37 -9.53 5.11 -18.64
C ILE A 37 -10.84 4.34 -18.68
N LYS A 38 -11.46 4.16 -17.51
CA LYS A 38 -12.74 3.49 -17.36
C LYS A 38 -13.82 4.54 -17.15
N THR A 39 -14.90 4.38 -17.89
CA THR A 39 -16.07 5.27 -17.87
C THR A 39 -17.32 4.49 -17.49
N ALA A 40 -18.36 5.17 -17.02
CA ALA A 40 -19.61 4.53 -16.64
C ALA A 40 -20.29 3.79 -17.83
N GLU A 41 -20.04 4.25 -19.07
CA GLU A 41 -20.63 3.64 -20.25
C GLU A 41 -20.05 2.27 -20.60
N THR A 42 -18.76 2.06 -20.34
CA THR A 42 -18.03 0.85 -20.73
C THR A 42 -17.78 -0.12 -19.59
N ASP A 43 -17.60 0.40 -18.38
CA ASP A 43 -17.15 -0.37 -17.22
C ASP A 43 -18.06 -0.20 -15.98
N ASP A 44 -19.14 0.57 -16.05
CA ASP A 44 -20.09 0.90 -14.96
C ASP A 44 -19.50 1.73 -13.82
N TYR A 45 -18.25 2.22 -13.93
CA TYR A 45 -17.59 3.08 -12.94
C TYR A 45 -16.47 3.89 -13.57
N PHE A 46 -16.05 4.95 -12.85
CA PHE A 46 -14.96 5.82 -13.28
C PHE A 46 -13.64 5.43 -12.61
N ALA A 47 -12.59 5.16 -13.41
CA ALA A 47 -11.27 4.87 -12.89
C ALA A 47 -10.16 5.16 -13.92
N VAL A 48 -8.94 5.33 -13.41
CA VAL A 48 -7.72 5.41 -14.22
C VAL A 48 -6.85 4.21 -13.89
N GLN A 49 -6.55 3.39 -14.89
CA GLN A 49 -5.59 2.32 -14.77
C GLN A 49 -4.20 2.82 -15.17
N VAL A 50 -3.22 2.55 -14.35
CA VAL A 50 -1.83 2.98 -14.56
C VAL A 50 -0.86 1.81 -14.47
N THR A 51 0.29 1.98 -15.12
CA THR A 51 1.45 1.09 -14.99
C THR A 51 2.70 1.89 -14.69
N THR A 52 3.67 1.28 -14.02
CA THR A 52 4.95 1.92 -13.70
C THR A 52 6.13 0.95 -13.86
N GLY A 53 7.31 1.53 -14.07
CA GLY A 53 8.54 0.77 -14.27
C GLY A 53 8.58 0.04 -15.60
N SER A 54 9.46 -0.95 -15.71
CA SER A 54 9.63 -1.77 -16.91
C SER A 54 9.66 -3.25 -16.57
N ARG A 55 9.21 -4.08 -17.50
CA ARG A 55 9.25 -5.53 -17.42
C ARG A 55 9.82 -6.09 -18.73
N ARG A 56 10.71 -7.08 -18.63
CA ARG A 56 11.28 -7.75 -19.82
C ARG A 56 10.15 -8.36 -20.65
N GLN A 57 10.19 -8.17 -21.97
CA GLN A 57 9.15 -8.62 -22.89
C GLN A 57 8.90 -10.13 -22.83
N SER A 58 9.94 -10.93 -22.63
CA SER A 58 9.83 -12.39 -22.45
C SER A 58 9.03 -12.82 -21.21
N ARG A 59 8.81 -11.92 -20.25
CA ARG A 59 8.01 -12.16 -19.03
C ARG A 59 6.60 -11.56 -19.11
N VAL A 60 6.23 -10.96 -20.23
CA VAL A 60 4.91 -10.37 -20.46
C VAL A 60 4.05 -11.40 -21.19
N THR A 61 2.92 -11.76 -20.61
CA THR A 61 1.97 -12.69 -21.25
C THR A 61 1.28 -12.01 -22.45
N LYS A 62 0.86 -12.79 -23.44
CA LYS A 62 0.18 -12.28 -24.66
C LYS A 62 -1.00 -11.34 -24.34
N PRO A 63 -1.93 -11.65 -23.42
CA PRO A 63 -3.02 -10.74 -23.07
C PRO A 63 -2.53 -9.39 -22.52
N MET A 64 -1.48 -9.42 -21.68
CA MET A 64 -0.89 -8.19 -21.15
C MET A 64 -0.16 -7.37 -22.22
N ALA A 65 0.55 -8.04 -23.11
CA ALA A 65 1.19 -7.37 -24.25
C ALA A 65 0.18 -6.64 -25.12
N GLY A 66 -0.96 -7.28 -25.44
CA GLY A 66 -2.06 -6.65 -26.19
C GLY A 66 -2.65 -5.43 -25.47
N ARG A 67 -2.78 -5.49 -24.15
CA ARG A 67 -3.25 -4.34 -23.34
C ARG A 67 -2.28 -3.16 -23.41
N PHE A 68 -0.99 -3.38 -23.26
CA PHE A 68 0.02 -2.33 -23.35
C PHE A 68 0.15 -1.79 -24.79
N ALA A 69 0.03 -2.63 -25.79
CA ALA A 69 0.01 -2.21 -27.21
C ALA A 69 -1.19 -1.31 -27.50
N LYS A 70 -2.39 -1.67 -27.01
CA LYS A 70 -3.60 -0.83 -27.17
C LYS A 70 -3.42 0.57 -26.53
N ALA A 71 -2.70 0.64 -25.42
CA ALA A 71 -2.40 1.90 -24.73
C ALA A 71 -1.19 2.64 -25.32
N ASN A 72 -0.52 2.09 -26.31
CA ASN A 72 0.75 2.60 -26.87
C ASN A 72 1.81 2.88 -25.78
N THR A 73 1.89 2.00 -24.78
CA THR A 73 2.80 2.14 -23.64
C THR A 73 3.69 0.92 -23.49
N GLY A 74 4.90 1.12 -22.97
CA GLY A 74 5.79 0.02 -22.63
C GLY A 74 5.26 -0.82 -21.46
N ALA A 75 5.58 -2.13 -21.46
CA ALA A 75 5.15 -3.01 -20.38
C ALA A 75 5.78 -2.63 -19.04
N GLY A 76 4.95 -2.39 -18.05
CA GLY A 76 5.35 -2.10 -16.67
C GLY A 76 5.36 -3.33 -15.77
N ARG A 77 5.71 -3.13 -14.49
CA ARG A 77 5.76 -4.20 -13.48
C ARG A 77 4.40 -4.79 -13.14
N GLY A 78 3.35 -3.97 -13.18
CA GLY A 78 1.97 -4.35 -12.88
C GLY A 78 1.01 -3.28 -13.37
N CYS A 79 -0.29 -3.53 -13.19
CA CYS A 79 -1.33 -2.56 -13.44
C CYS A 79 -2.05 -2.29 -12.11
N TRP A 80 -2.30 -1.01 -11.84
CA TRP A 80 -3.03 -0.54 -10.66
C TRP A 80 -4.14 0.39 -11.10
N GLU A 81 -5.18 0.45 -10.32
CA GLU A 81 -6.37 1.20 -10.65
C GLU A 81 -6.71 2.19 -9.54
N PHE A 82 -7.05 3.39 -9.95
CA PHE A 82 -7.50 4.47 -9.09
C PHE A 82 -8.92 4.84 -9.46
N ALA A 83 -9.88 4.39 -8.64
CA ALA A 83 -11.27 4.79 -8.79
C ALA A 83 -11.42 6.28 -8.46
N VAL A 84 -12.22 6.98 -9.25
CA VAL A 84 -12.60 8.39 -9.06
C VAL A 84 -14.11 8.50 -8.93
N GLU A 85 -14.59 9.62 -8.38
CA GLU A 85 -16.02 9.79 -8.12
C GLU A 85 -16.79 10.24 -9.36
N ASN A 86 -16.16 11.08 -10.19
CA ASN A 86 -16.83 11.74 -11.31
C ASN A 86 -15.90 11.81 -12.53
N ASP A 87 -16.49 11.97 -13.69
CA ASP A 87 -15.82 12.16 -14.97
C ASP A 87 -14.89 13.41 -14.97
N LYS A 88 -15.30 14.48 -14.27
CA LYS A 88 -14.48 15.70 -14.11
C LYS A 88 -13.07 15.44 -13.57
N ALA A 89 -12.87 14.37 -12.80
CA ALA A 89 -11.55 14.01 -12.30
C ALA A 89 -10.66 13.33 -13.36
N LEU A 90 -11.25 12.96 -14.50
CA LEU A 90 -10.58 12.38 -15.67
C LEU A 90 -10.16 13.44 -16.70
N GLU A 91 -10.68 14.67 -16.57
CA GLU A 91 -10.36 15.78 -17.49
C GLU A 91 -8.85 15.99 -17.54
N GLY A 92 -8.30 16.11 -18.75
CA GLY A 92 -6.86 16.29 -18.99
C GLY A 92 -6.02 15.02 -18.87
N ILE A 93 -6.60 13.86 -18.58
CA ILE A 93 -5.91 12.58 -18.57
C ILE A 93 -6.28 11.80 -19.83
N THR A 94 -5.25 11.40 -20.59
CA THR A 94 -5.42 10.60 -21.80
C THR A 94 -4.69 9.27 -21.65
N VAL A 95 -5.13 8.27 -22.41
CA VAL A 95 -4.40 6.99 -22.47
C VAL A 95 -3.01 7.25 -23.06
N GLY A 96 -1.97 6.69 -22.44
CA GLY A 96 -0.57 6.94 -22.78
C GLY A 96 0.07 8.12 -22.06
N SER A 97 -0.70 9.00 -21.40
CA SER A 97 -0.16 10.11 -20.61
C SER A 97 0.59 9.64 -19.37
N GLU A 98 1.47 10.46 -18.83
CA GLU A 98 2.26 10.18 -17.65
C GLU A 98 1.79 11.00 -16.45
N LEU A 99 1.55 10.32 -15.35
CA LEU A 99 1.29 10.93 -14.05
C LEU A 99 2.59 10.99 -13.26
N LYS A 100 3.03 12.18 -12.88
CA LYS A 100 4.31 12.45 -12.21
C LYS A 100 4.11 12.90 -10.76
N LEU A 101 5.22 13.06 -10.03
CA LEU A 101 5.26 13.50 -8.64
C LEU A 101 4.77 14.93 -8.38
N ASP A 102 4.69 15.77 -9.40
CA ASP A 102 4.19 17.16 -9.36
C ASP A 102 2.75 17.29 -8.81
N ARG A 103 2.01 16.17 -8.78
CA ARG A 103 0.67 16.09 -8.19
C ARG A 103 0.65 16.19 -6.67
N PHE A 104 1.78 16.01 -6.01
CA PHE A 104 1.93 16.09 -4.56
C PHE A 104 2.69 17.34 -4.14
N THR A 105 2.41 17.82 -2.94
CA THR A 105 3.11 18.98 -2.34
C THR A 105 3.77 18.59 -1.02
N VAL A 106 4.85 19.27 -0.66
CA VAL A 106 5.49 19.11 0.65
C VAL A 106 4.51 19.51 1.75
N GLY A 107 4.49 18.77 2.86
CA GLY A 107 3.54 18.98 3.95
C GLY A 107 2.17 18.32 3.74
N GLN A 108 1.84 17.86 2.54
CA GLN A 108 0.60 17.15 2.24
C GLN A 108 0.51 15.84 3.02
N TYR A 109 -0.71 15.50 3.47
CA TYR A 109 -1.00 14.19 4.06
C TYR A 109 -1.36 13.18 2.98
N VAL A 110 -0.77 11.98 3.10
CA VAL A 110 -0.99 10.87 2.18
C VAL A 110 -1.27 9.58 2.93
N ASP A 111 -2.03 8.70 2.29
CA ASP A 111 -2.26 7.32 2.73
C ASP A 111 -1.40 6.40 1.87
N VAL A 112 -0.59 5.57 2.50
CA VAL A 112 0.34 4.67 1.81
C VAL A 112 -0.09 3.23 2.02
N THR A 113 -0.42 2.55 0.93
CA THR A 113 -0.86 1.15 0.91
C THR A 113 0.24 0.27 0.33
N GLY A 114 0.51 -0.86 0.99
CA GLY A 114 1.46 -1.84 0.50
C GLY A 114 1.21 -3.22 1.08
N ILE A 115 1.91 -4.23 0.57
CA ILE A 115 1.86 -5.58 1.08
C ILE A 115 2.92 -5.76 2.15
N THR A 116 2.51 -6.14 3.36
CA THR A 116 3.42 -6.33 4.48
C THR A 116 4.35 -7.52 4.28
N LYS A 117 5.50 -7.51 4.96
CA LYS A 117 6.42 -8.66 4.97
C LYS A 117 5.71 -9.90 5.49
N GLY A 118 5.82 -11.03 4.79
CA GLY A 118 5.32 -12.31 5.24
C GLY A 118 6.07 -12.80 6.49
N LYS A 119 5.35 -13.42 7.40
CA LYS A 119 5.89 -14.03 8.64
C LYS A 119 5.55 -15.52 8.76
N GLY A 120 4.98 -16.08 7.67
CA GLY A 120 4.56 -17.47 7.61
C GLY A 120 3.42 -17.80 8.56
N PHE A 121 3.32 -19.06 8.97
CA PHE A 121 2.40 -19.50 10.02
C PHE A 121 2.93 -19.02 11.38
N ALA A 122 2.11 -18.33 12.13
CA ALA A 122 2.46 -17.77 13.42
C ALA A 122 1.51 -18.27 14.52
N GLY A 123 2.09 -18.63 15.67
CA GLY A 123 1.34 -18.97 16.86
C GLY A 123 0.60 -17.76 17.46
N THR A 124 -0.31 -18.02 18.38
CA THR A 124 -1.19 -17.00 19.00
C THR A 124 -0.42 -15.91 19.74
N ILE A 125 0.73 -16.24 20.35
CA ILE A 125 1.59 -15.27 21.03
C ILE A 125 2.11 -14.25 20.03
N LYS A 126 2.71 -14.67 18.90
CA LYS A 126 3.26 -13.78 17.89
C LYS A 126 2.17 -13.05 17.11
N ARG A 127 1.05 -13.73 16.80
CA ARG A 127 -0.01 -13.19 15.93
C ARG A 127 -0.95 -12.25 16.65
N HIS A 128 -1.26 -12.54 17.92
CA HIS A 128 -2.31 -11.85 18.68
C HIS A 128 -1.84 -11.32 20.03
N HIS A 129 -0.56 -11.47 20.36
CA HIS A 129 0.05 -11.00 21.61
C HIS A 129 -0.56 -11.65 22.86
N PHE A 130 -0.85 -12.95 22.77
CA PHE A 130 -1.27 -13.74 23.92
C PHE A 130 -0.07 -13.93 24.87
N SER A 131 -0.35 -13.95 26.17
CA SER A 131 0.65 -14.34 27.18
C SER A 131 1.01 -15.80 27.03
N SER A 132 2.26 -16.15 27.30
CA SER A 132 2.65 -17.54 27.48
C SER A 132 2.14 -18.05 28.82
N GLN A 133 1.99 -19.36 28.94
CA GLN A 133 1.78 -20.00 30.24
C GLN A 133 3.12 -20.18 30.97
N ASP A 134 3.05 -20.61 32.22
CA ASP A 134 4.25 -20.77 33.05
C ASP A 134 5.23 -21.79 32.44
N ALA A 135 6.53 -21.51 32.58
CA ALA A 135 7.58 -22.40 32.11
C ALA A 135 7.82 -23.61 33.05
N THR A 136 7.45 -23.45 34.34
CA THR A 136 7.64 -24.43 35.43
C THR A 136 6.38 -24.52 36.28
N HIS A 137 6.48 -24.83 37.57
CA HIS A 137 5.35 -24.96 38.50
C HIS A 137 4.32 -26.02 38.09
N GLY A 138 4.81 -27.17 37.62
CA GLY A 138 3.94 -28.32 37.22
C GLY A 138 3.33 -28.21 35.84
N ASN A 139 3.62 -27.15 35.08
CA ASN A 139 3.14 -27.02 33.70
C ASN A 139 3.88 -28.01 32.79
N SER A 140 3.15 -28.85 32.09
CA SER A 140 3.67 -29.81 31.11
C SER A 140 3.09 -29.54 29.73
N VAL A 141 3.95 -29.47 28.70
CA VAL A 141 3.61 -29.42 27.26
C VAL A 141 2.75 -28.23 26.80
N SER A 142 2.32 -27.33 27.70
CA SER A 142 1.31 -26.28 27.44
C SER A 142 1.86 -24.87 27.48
N HIS A 143 3.18 -24.66 27.23
CA HIS A 143 3.85 -23.36 27.44
C HIS A 143 3.41 -22.26 26.46
N ARG A 144 3.10 -22.60 25.21
CA ARG A 144 2.80 -21.63 24.14
C ARG A 144 1.44 -21.84 23.47
N VAL A 145 0.54 -22.55 24.12
CA VAL A 145 -0.81 -22.86 23.62
C VAL A 145 -1.75 -21.65 23.79
N PRO A 146 -2.81 -21.54 22.96
CA PRO A 146 -3.76 -20.44 23.04
C PRO A 146 -4.65 -20.42 24.30
N GLY A 147 -4.69 -21.53 25.06
CA GLY A 147 -5.63 -21.73 26.15
C GLY A 147 -7.04 -22.10 25.66
N SER A 148 -8.06 -21.82 26.46
CA SER A 148 -9.45 -22.11 26.11
C SER A 148 -9.88 -21.38 24.83
N ILE A 149 -10.54 -22.11 23.94
CA ILE A 149 -11.10 -21.58 22.70
C ILE A 149 -12.61 -21.33 22.77
N GLY A 150 -13.25 -21.69 23.86
CA GLY A 150 -14.69 -21.50 24.07
C GLY A 150 -15.23 -22.30 25.23
N GLN A 151 -16.54 -22.32 25.34
CA GLN A 151 -17.32 -23.03 26.34
C GLN A 151 -17.58 -24.48 25.87
N ARG A 152 -18.26 -25.27 26.68
CA ARG A 152 -18.54 -26.70 26.44
C ARG A 152 -19.83 -26.87 25.59
N GLN A 153 -20.92 -27.29 26.23
CA GLN A 153 -22.17 -27.71 25.58
C GLN A 153 -22.92 -26.51 24.97
N THR A 154 -23.00 -25.43 25.70
CA THR A 154 -23.58 -24.18 25.23
C THR A 154 -22.46 -23.13 25.07
N PRO A 155 -22.20 -22.60 23.88
CA PRO A 155 -22.96 -22.63 22.62
C PRO A 155 -22.64 -23.83 21.69
N GLY A 156 -21.83 -24.82 22.10
CA GLY A 156 -21.48 -26.02 21.32
C GLY A 156 -20.64 -25.73 20.08
N ARG A 157 -20.04 -24.54 19.96
CA ARG A 157 -19.23 -24.11 18.83
C ARG A 157 -18.18 -23.08 19.25
N VAL A 158 -17.14 -22.92 18.44
CA VAL A 158 -16.20 -21.79 18.55
C VAL A 158 -16.77 -20.59 17.80
N PHE A 159 -16.82 -19.42 18.44
CA PHE A 159 -17.32 -18.22 17.81
C PHE A 159 -16.44 -17.77 16.63
N LYS A 160 -17.08 -17.21 15.59
CA LYS A 160 -16.37 -16.60 14.46
C LYS A 160 -15.48 -15.44 14.96
N GLY A 161 -14.29 -15.32 14.39
CA GLY A 161 -13.34 -14.28 14.79
C GLY A 161 -12.49 -14.62 16.01
N LYS A 162 -12.63 -15.81 16.61
CA LYS A 162 -11.74 -16.28 17.70
C LYS A 162 -10.30 -16.22 17.25
N LYS A 163 -9.45 -15.56 18.04
CA LYS A 163 -8.03 -15.39 17.77
C LYS A 163 -7.30 -16.73 17.89
N MET A 164 -6.80 -17.25 16.77
CA MET A 164 -6.07 -18.51 16.66
C MET A 164 -4.77 -18.33 15.88
N SER A 165 -3.88 -19.32 15.94
CA SER A 165 -2.71 -19.42 15.09
C SER A 165 -3.08 -19.41 13.61
N GLY A 166 -2.18 -18.98 12.74
CA GLY A 166 -2.40 -18.94 11.30
C GLY A 166 -1.45 -18.03 10.57
N HIS A 167 -1.70 -17.80 9.30
CA HIS A 167 -0.89 -16.96 8.43
C HIS A 167 -0.79 -15.52 8.97
N LEU A 168 0.41 -14.99 9.04
CA LEU A 168 0.70 -13.62 9.45
C LEU A 168 1.57 -12.92 8.42
N GLY A 169 1.27 -11.66 8.15
CA GLY A 169 1.95 -10.87 7.11
C GLY A 169 1.46 -11.20 5.70
N GLN A 170 2.18 -10.71 4.68
CA GLN A 170 1.83 -10.78 3.25
C GLN A 170 0.36 -10.34 2.99
N ALA A 171 -0.09 -9.38 3.76
CA ALA A 171 -1.43 -8.82 3.67
C ALA A 171 -1.34 -7.35 3.25
N GLN A 172 -2.29 -6.88 2.46
CA GLN A 172 -2.42 -5.47 2.13
C GLN A 172 -2.76 -4.67 3.38
N ARG A 173 -1.99 -3.61 3.63
CA ARG A 173 -2.20 -2.68 4.74
C ARG A 173 -1.97 -1.26 4.29
N THR A 174 -2.77 -0.36 4.82
CA THR A 174 -2.67 1.08 4.57
C THR A 174 -2.28 1.79 5.86
N ILE A 175 -1.22 2.59 5.80
CA ILE A 175 -0.88 3.55 6.85
C ILE A 175 -1.45 4.89 6.41
N GLN A 176 -2.29 5.46 7.26
CA GLN A 176 -3.06 6.66 6.96
C GLN A 176 -2.37 7.93 7.49
N SER A 177 -2.65 9.06 6.84
CA SER A 177 -2.27 10.41 7.27
C SER A 177 -0.77 10.59 7.50
N GLN A 178 0.06 10.02 6.63
CA GLN A 178 1.50 10.24 6.62
C GLN A 178 1.83 11.59 5.96
N THR A 179 2.78 12.34 6.51
CA THR A 179 3.18 13.64 5.97
C THR A 179 4.31 13.48 4.96
N ILE A 180 4.23 14.17 3.83
CA ILE A 180 5.33 14.30 2.87
C ILE A 180 6.32 15.31 3.44
N VAL A 181 7.56 14.85 3.68
CA VAL A 181 8.64 15.69 4.23
C VAL A 181 9.39 16.41 3.12
N ARG A 182 9.67 15.71 2.03
CA ARG A 182 10.44 16.24 0.90
C ARG A 182 10.02 15.58 -0.40
N LEU A 183 10.08 16.36 -1.49
CA LEU A 183 9.92 15.91 -2.87
C LEU A 183 11.21 16.22 -3.63
N ASP A 184 11.71 15.27 -4.40
CA ASP A 184 12.81 15.46 -5.34
C ASP A 184 12.29 15.04 -6.72
N LEU A 185 11.94 16.04 -7.51
CA LEU A 185 11.34 15.84 -8.83
C LEU A 185 12.37 15.33 -9.86
N GLU A 186 13.64 15.71 -9.72
CA GLU A 186 14.70 15.28 -10.65
C GLU A 186 14.98 13.79 -10.50
N LYS A 187 15.03 13.32 -9.25
CA LYS A 187 15.31 11.90 -8.92
C LYS A 187 14.04 11.06 -8.80
N ASN A 188 12.86 11.65 -8.96
CA ASN A 188 11.57 10.99 -8.75
C ASN A 188 11.43 10.36 -7.35
N LEU A 189 11.92 11.05 -6.30
CA LEU A 189 11.89 10.57 -4.93
C LEU A 189 10.86 11.32 -4.09
N LEU A 190 10.08 10.53 -3.37
CA LEU A 190 9.11 11.00 -2.37
C LEU A 190 9.58 10.53 -0.99
N LEU A 191 9.80 11.45 -0.06
CA LEU A 191 10.15 11.17 1.33
C LEU A 191 8.93 11.36 2.22
N VAL A 192 8.45 10.25 2.80
CA VAL A 192 7.28 10.23 3.68
C VAL A 192 7.73 10.00 5.12
N ARG A 193 7.17 10.75 6.06
CA ARG A 193 7.48 10.63 7.49
C ARG A 193 7.10 9.25 8.02
N GLY A 194 8.00 8.59 8.71
CA GLY A 194 7.76 7.31 9.38
C GLY A 194 7.91 6.09 8.47
N ALA A 195 7.37 4.97 8.91
CA ALA A 195 7.46 3.68 8.23
C ALA A 195 6.27 3.47 7.26
N VAL A 196 6.51 2.76 6.16
CA VAL A 196 5.46 2.31 5.23
C VAL A 196 5.47 0.78 5.10
N PRO A 197 4.35 0.14 4.77
CA PRO A 197 4.29 -1.32 4.66
C PRO A 197 5.18 -1.84 3.53
N GLY A 198 5.62 -3.07 3.67
CA GLY A 198 6.37 -3.78 2.65
C GLY A 198 7.87 -3.86 2.90
N ALA A 199 8.53 -4.70 2.11
CA ALA A 199 9.98 -4.83 2.07
C ALA A 199 10.60 -3.74 1.19
N PRO A 200 11.90 -3.42 1.32
CA PRO A 200 12.60 -2.66 0.30
C PRO A 200 12.43 -3.34 -1.07
N GLY A 201 12.20 -2.55 -2.11
CA GLY A 201 11.93 -3.05 -3.45
C GLY A 201 10.47 -3.40 -3.75
N SER A 202 9.56 -3.40 -2.76
CA SER A 202 8.14 -3.64 -2.98
C SER A 202 7.42 -2.42 -3.54
N ASP A 203 6.37 -2.67 -4.32
CA ASP A 203 5.50 -1.61 -4.81
C ASP A 203 4.57 -1.10 -3.70
N VAL A 204 4.36 0.20 -3.67
CA VAL A 204 3.46 0.90 -2.73
C VAL A 204 2.57 1.87 -3.50
N ILE A 205 1.33 1.99 -3.06
CA ILE A 205 0.33 2.90 -3.62
C ILE A 205 0.22 4.10 -2.69
N ILE A 206 0.38 5.29 -3.24
CA ILE A 206 0.33 6.55 -2.52
C ILE A 206 -0.92 7.29 -2.98
N ARG A 207 -1.80 7.64 -2.04
CA ARG A 207 -3.01 8.42 -2.32
C ARG A 207 -3.06 9.62 -1.38
N PRO A 208 -3.64 10.75 -1.79
CA PRO A 208 -3.97 11.81 -0.85
C PRO A 208 -4.81 11.27 0.31
N ALA A 209 -4.54 11.74 1.54
CA ALA A 209 -5.20 11.23 2.72
C ALA A 209 -6.71 11.49 2.69
N VAL A 210 -7.49 10.47 3.03
CA VAL A 210 -8.95 10.58 3.08
C VAL A 210 -9.39 11.33 4.34
N LYS A 211 -8.77 11.05 5.49
CA LYS A 211 -9.16 11.61 6.80
C LYS A 211 -8.61 13.00 7.08
N LYS A 212 -7.38 13.29 6.64
CA LYS A 212 -6.74 14.61 6.78
C LYS A 212 -6.60 15.27 5.42
N LYS A 213 -7.59 16.05 5.03
CA LYS A 213 -7.47 16.95 3.88
C LYS A 213 -6.59 18.14 4.28
N ALA A 214 -5.77 18.66 3.36
CA ALA A 214 -5.07 19.93 3.58
C ALA A 214 -6.09 20.99 3.97
N LYS A 215 -5.79 21.81 5.00
CA LYS A 215 -6.63 22.98 5.31
C LYS A 215 -6.63 23.88 4.07
N LYS A 216 -7.82 24.17 3.52
CA LYS A 216 -7.99 25.23 2.52
C LYS A 216 -7.66 26.55 3.23
N GLY A 217 -6.41 27.02 3.16
CA GLY A 217 -6.10 28.28 3.82
C GLY A 217 -4.62 28.64 3.98
N ASP A 218 -3.70 27.71 3.79
CA ASP A 218 -2.25 28.05 3.79
C ASP A 218 -1.78 28.20 2.32
N LYS A 219 -2.07 29.37 1.75
CA LYS A 219 -1.40 29.90 0.57
C LYS A 219 -0.54 31.07 1.01
#